data_b868bc227566bbbaf6c66ee368703dcd
#
_entry.id   b868bc227566bbbaf6c66ee368703dcd
#
_cell.length_a   1.000
_cell.length_b   1.000
_cell.length_c   1.000
_cell.angle_alpha   90.00
_cell.angle_beta   90.00
_cell.angle_gamma   90.00
#
_symmetry.space_group_name_H-M   'P 1'
#
loop_
_entity.id
_entity.type
_entity.pdbx_description
1 polymer ?
#
loop_
_entity_poly.entity_id
_entity_poly.type
_entity_poly.pdbx_seq_one_letter_code
_entity_poly.pdbx_strand_id
1 'polypeptide(L)'
;MNDTLNRLADLLEQRKSADPQSSYVAKLYAKGMDSILKKVGEEATETILAAKNNDKQHLIYETADLWFHTLVMLAQAGLKPQDVLDELARREGLSGIAEKASRIEKGEEQ
;
A
#
# COMPACT_ATOMS: atom_id res chain seq x y z
N MET A 1 -0.56 21.40 -2.80
CA MET A 1 -1.06 20.03 -2.64
C MET A 1 0.07 19.04 -2.82
N ASN A 2 0.08 17.97 -2.05
CA ASN A 2 1.18 17.00 -2.08
C ASN A 2 0.91 15.92 -3.12
N ASP A 3 1.79 15.81 -4.11
CA ASP A 3 1.66 14.84 -5.19
C ASP A 3 2.58 13.64 -5.05
N THR A 4 3.14 13.42 -3.87
CA THR A 4 4.11 12.35 -3.67
C THR A 4 3.57 10.98 -4.10
N LEU A 5 2.33 10.66 -3.73
CA LEU A 5 1.75 9.37 -4.08
C LEU A 5 1.61 9.22 -5.60
N ASN A 6 1.22 10.27 -6.29
CA ASN A 6 1.08 10.22 -7.74
C ASN A 6 2.45 10.07 -8.42
N ARG A 7 3.46 10.77 -7.91
CA ARG A 7 4.81 10.63 -8.47
C ARG A 7 5.36 9.22 -8.26
N LEU A 8 5.11 8.66 -7.07
CA LEU A 8 5.51 7.27 -6.80
C LEU A 8 4.77 6.30 -7.71
N ALA A 9 3.46 6.51 -7.91
CA ALA A 9 2.69 5.66 -8.79
C ALA A 9 3.28 5.66 -10.20
N ASP A 10 3.64 6.82 -10.71
CA ASP A 10 4.24 6.93 -12.04
C ASP A 10 5.59 6.22 -12.09
N LEU A 11 6.41 6.41 -11.06
CA LEU A 11 7.71 5.75 -10.98
C LEU A 11 7.56 4.23 -10.94
N LEU A 12 6.63 3.73 -10.13
CA LEU A 12 6.42 2.28 -10.00
C LEU A 12 5.91 1.69 -11.31
N GLU A 13 5.09 2.42 -12.04
CA GLU A 13 4.62 1.98 -13.35
C GLU A 13 5.79 1.87 -14.33
N GLN A 14 6.69 2.87 -14.32
CA GLN A 14 7.87 2.86 -15.18
C GLN A 14 8.78 1.68 -14.87
N ARG A 15 8.88 1.30 -13.60
CA ARG A 15 9.75 0.19 -13.20
C ARG A 15 9.29 -1.18 -13.71
N LYS A 16 8.06 -1.28 -14.20
CA LYS A 16 7.58 -2.54 -14.77
C LYS A 16 8.40 -2.95 -16.00
N SER A 17 8.98 -1.98 -16.70
CA SER A 17 9.83 -2.26 -17.86
C SER A 17 11.32 -2.09 -17.57
N ALA A 18 11.70 -1.88 -16.30
CA ALA A 18 13.10 -1.72 -15.92
C ALA A 18 13.78 -3.08 -15.76
N ASP A 19 15.11 -3.04 -15.79
CA ASP A 19 15.94 -4.24 -15.64
C ASP A 19 15.88 -4.75 -14.19
N PRO A 20 15.42 -5.99 -13.96
CA PRO A 20 15.40 -6.54 -12.60
C PRO A 20 16.77 -6.59 -11.92
N GLN A 21 17.85 -6.57 -12.68
CA GLN A 21 19.18 -6.61 -12.08
C GLN A 21 19.61 -5.27 -11.52
N SER A 22 18.98 -4.18 -11.98
CA SER A 22 19.35 -2.83 -11.53
C SER A 22 18.23 -2.13 -10.78
N SER A 23 17.06 -2.75 -10.65
CA SER A 23 15.91 -2.13 -9.98
C SER A 23 15.28 -3.12 -9.00
N TYR A 24 15.24 -2.73 -7.73
CA TYR A 24 14.58 -3.53 -6.68
C TYR A 24 13.11 -3.78 -7.02
N VAL A 25 12.41 -2.73 -7.47
CA VAL A 25 10.98 -2.86 -7.78
C VAL A 25 10.76 -3.77 -8.99
N ALA A 26 11.59 -3.62 -10.03
CA ALA A 26 11.50 -4.49 -11.20
C ALA A 26 11.73 -5.95 -10.80
N LYS A 27 12.65 -6.19 -9.86
CA LYS A 27 12.91 -7.53 -9.36
C LYS A 27 11.68 -8.10 -8.63
N LEU A 28 11.01 -7.27 -7.84
CA LEU A 28 9.78 -7.69 -7.17
C LEU A 28 8.70 -8.06 -8.18
N TYR A 29 8.51 -7.22 -9.21
CA TYR A 29 7.55 -7.54 -10.26
C TYR A 29 7.88 -8.87 -10.95
N ALA A 30 9.15 -9.08 -11.23
CA ALA A 30 9.59 -10.31 -11.91
C ALA A 30 9.32 -11.55 -11.05
N LYS A 31 9.48 -11.42 -9.73
CA LYS A 31 9.20 -12.54 -8.82
C LYS A 31 7.71 -12.79 -8.63
N GLY A 32 6.88 -11.77 -8.86
CA GLY A 32 5.44 -11.92 -8.84
C GLY A 32 4.78 -11.50 -7.55
N MET A 33 3.45 -11.59 -7.54
CA MET A 33 2.62 -11.08 -6.46
C MET A 33 2.97 -11.70 -5.10
N ASP A 34 3.26 -13.01 -5.06
CA ASP A 34 3.54 -13.66 -3.77
C ASP A 34 4.75 -13.03 -3.07
N SER A 35 5.79 -12.68 -3.82
CA SER A 35 6.96 -12.02 -3.24
C SER A 35 6.61 -10.63 -2.74
N ILE A 36 5.78 -9.91 -3.46
CA ILE A 36 5.32 -8.59 -3.05
C ILE A 36 4.51 -8.71 -1.76
N LEU A 37 3.59 -9.67 -1.70
CA LEU A 37 2.75 -9.87 -0.51
C LEU A 37 3.58 -10.27 0.70
N LYS A 38 4.63 -11.05 0.50
CA LYS A 38 5.54 -11.38 1.59
C LYS A 38 6.17 -10.12 2.17
N LYS A 39 6.59 -9.20 1.30
CA LYS A 39 7.16 -7.93 1.77
C LYS A 39 6.13 -7.10 2.53
N VAL A 40 4.89 -7.04 2.04
CA VAL A 40 3.83 -6.30 2.73
C VAL A 40 3.65 -6.87 4.14
N GLY A 41 3.61 -8.19 4.28
CA GLY A 41 3.46 -8.81 5.59
C GLY A 41 4.64 -8.52 6.51
N GLU A 42 5.86 -8.59 5.97
CA GLU A 42 7.06 -8.30 6.76
C GLU A 42 7.07 -6.86 7.25
N GLU A 43 6.75 -5.90 6.37
CA GLU A 43 6.77 -4.49 6.74
C GLU A 43 5.63 -4.14 7.70
N ALA A 44 4.50 -4.81 7.59
CA ALA A 44 3.41 -4.62 8.55
C ALA A 44 3.86 -5.05 9.96
N THR A 45 4.54 -6.18 10.05
CA THR A 45 5.08 -6.66 11.32
C THR A 45 6.10 -5.69 11.89
N GLU A 46 7.01 -5.20 11.05
CA GLU A 46 8.03 -4.25 11.50
C GLU A 46 7.42 -2.94 11.97
N THR A 47 6.34 -2.50 11.31
CA THR A 47 5.62 -1.29 11.71
C THR A 47 5.00 -1.47 13.10
N ILE A 48 4.39 -2.63 13.34
CA ILE A 48 3.81 -2.94 14.65
C ILE A 48 4.88 -2.90 15.74
N LEU A 49 6.02 -3.52 15.48
CA LEU A 49 7.10 -3.56 16.45
C LEU A 49 7.67 -2.17 16.73
N ALA A 50 7.82 -1.36 15.69
CA ALA A 50 8.31 0.01 15.86
C ALA A 50 7.34 0.83 16.70
N ALA A 51 6.04 0.67 16.48
CA ALA A 51 5.03 1.38 17.27
C ALA A 51 5.09 0.97 18.74
N LYS A 52 5.24 -0.32 19.00
CA LYS A 52 5.30 -0.82 20.38
C LYS A 52 6.56 -0.37 21.13
N ASN A 53 7.62 -0.12 20.39
CA ASN A 53 8.89 0.32 21.00
C ASN A 53 8.95 1.82 21.23
N ASN A 54 7.91 2.57 20.88
CA ASN A 54 7.82 4.02 21.11
C ASN A 54 8.92 4.83 20.43
N ASP A 55 9.49 4.31 19.35
CA ASP A 55 10.50 5.01 18.57
C ASP A 55 9.81 5.66 17.39
N LYS A 56 9.52 6.97 17.49
CA LYS A 56 8.73 7.68 16.49
C LYS A 56 9.42 7.75 15.13
N GLN A 57 10.74 7.94 15.12
CA GLN A 57 11.46 7.99 13.85
C GLN A 57 11.46 6.63 13.15
N HIS A 58 11.66 5.56 13.91
CA HIS A 58 11.61 4.22 13.36
C HIS A 58 10.19 3.88 12.86
N LEU A 59 9.18 4.33 13.60
CA LEU A 59 7.79 4.12 13.17
C LEU A 59 7.50 4.80 11.84
N ILE A 60 7.97 6.03 11.66
CA ILE A 60 7.81 6.73 10.37
C ILE A 60 8.50 5.95 9.25
N TYR A 61 9.72 5.50 9.50
CA TYR A 61 10.49 4.76 8.50
C TYR A 61 9.77 3.47 8.09
N GLU A 62 9.32 2.69 9.06
CA GLU A 62 8.67 1.42 8.76
C GLU A 62 7.29 1.62 8.13
N THR A 63 6.56 2.66 8.56
CA THR A 63 5.27 2.98 7.93
C THR A 63 5.47 3.37 6.47
N ALA A 64 6.50 4.16 6.18
CA ALA A 64 6.80 4.54 4.80
C ALA A 64 7.15 3.30 3.96
N ASP A 65 7.90 2.36 4.53
CA ASP A 65 8.27 1.13 3.86
C ASP A 65 7.05 0.26 3.59
N LEU A 66 6.14 0.20 4.56
CA LEU A 66 4.87 -0.52 4.38
C LEU A 66 4.03 0.12 3.28
N TRP A 67 3.89 1.44 3.30
CA TRP A 67 3.15 2.14 2.25
C TRP A 67 3.77 1.89 0.88
N PHE A 68 5.11 1.94 0.81
CA PHE A 68 5.82 1.71 -0.44
C PHE A 68 5.48 0.34 -1.04
N HIS A 69 5.57 -0.71 -0.23
CA HIS A 69 5.30 -2.06 -0.71
C HIS A 69 3.82 -2.27 -1.01
N THR A 70 2.94 -1.59 -0.29
CA THR A 70 1.51 -1.59 -0.60
C THR A 70 1.26 -0.96 -1.97
N LEU A 71 1.99 0.13 -2.29
CA LEU A 71 1.88 0.75 -3.61
C LEU A 71 2.39 -0.18 -4.71
N VAL A 72 3.46 -0.93 -4.45
CA VAL A 72 3.94 -1.93 -5.42
C VAL A 72 2.87 -3.00 -5.64
N MET A 73 2.24 -3.44 -4.57
CA MET A 73 1.14 -4.41 -4.65
C MET A 73 0.00 -3.89 -5.53
N LEU A 74 -0.41 -2.64 -5.30
CA LEU A 74 -1.46 -2.02 -6.10
C LEU A 74 -1.07 -1.95 -7.57
N ALA A 75 0.16 -1.52 -7.85
CA ALA A 75 0.63 -1.42 -9.23
C ALA A 75 0.63 -2.77 -9.91
N GLN A 76 1.05 -3.82 -9.21
CA GLN A 76 1.05 -5.17 -9.76
C GLN A 76 -0.37 -5.65 -10.07
N ALA A 77 -1.35 -5.22 -9.26
CA ALA A 77 -2.75 -5.57 -9.48
C ALA A 77 -3.43 -4.68 -10.53
N GLY A 78 -2.71 -3.73 -11.12
CA GLY A 78 -3.27 -2.83 -12.11
C GLY A 78 -4.05 -1.67 -11.50
N LEU A 79 -3.80 -1.36 -10.24
CA LEU A 79 -4.48 -0.30 -9.51
C LEU A 79 -3.52 0.85 -9.21
N LYS A 80 -4.08 1.98 -8.79
CA LYS A 80 -3.33 3.19 -8.48
C LYS A 80 -3.67 3.68 -7.08
N PRO A 81 -2.78 4.47 -6.46
CA PRO A 81 -3.11 5.06 -5.16
C PRO A 81 -4.42 5.84 -5.17
N GLN A 82 -4.77 6.46 -6.30
CA GLN A 82 -6.02 7.22 -6.40
C GLN A 82 -7.23 6.34 -6.13
N ASP A 83 -7.17 5.06 -6.52
CA ASP A 83 -8.28 4.14 -6.24
C ASP A 83 -8.53 4.00 -4.74
N VAL A 84 -7.45 3.95 -3.96
CA VAL A 84 -7.55 3.86 -2.50
C VAL A 84 -8.01 5.19 -1.92
N LEU A 85 -7.47 6.30 -2.44
CA LEU A 85 -7.88 7.62 -1.98
C LEU A 85 -9.36 7.87 -2.23
N ASP A 86 -9.87 7.41 -3.37
CA ASP A 86 -11.30 7.52 -3.67
C ASP A 86 -12.14 6.76 -2.66
N GLU A 87 -11.70 5.57 -2.27
CA GLU A 87 -12.42 4.79 -1.27
C GLU A 87 -12.37 5.45 0.10
N LEU A 88 -11.20 6.02 0.46
CA LEU A 88 -11.09 6.76 1.72
C LEU A 88 -12.01 7.99 1.72
N ALA A 89 -12.06 8.70 0.59
CA ALA A 89 -12.94 9.85 0.46
C ALA A 89 -14.40 9.44 0.60
N ARG A 90 -14.76 8.30 0.04
CA ARG A 90 -16.12 7.78 0.18
C ARG A 90 -16.49 7.54 1.64
N ARG A 91 -15.50 7.15 2.45
CA ARG A 91 -15.74 6.88 3.88
C ARG A 91 -15.80 8.15 4.72
N GLU A 92 -15.38 9.27 4.20
CA GLU A 92 -15.48 10.53 4.92
C GLU A 92 -16.94 10.85 5.22
N GLY A 93 -17.20 11.29 6.46
CA GLY A 93 -18.57 11.63 6.84
C GLY A 93 -19.44 10.43 7.21
N LEU A 94 -18.98 9.20 7.00
CA LEU A 94 -19.71 8.03 7.40
C LEU A 94 -19.28 7.58 8.81
N SER A 95 -20.25 7.19 9.65
CA SER A 95 -19.92 6.58 10.93
C SER A 95 -19.46 5.14 10.69
N GLY A 96 -18.72 4.58 11.65
CA GLY A 96 -18.32 3.18 11.55
C GLY A 96 -19.51 2.25 11.41
N ILE A 97 -20.61 2.57 12.07
CA ILE A 97 -21.83 1.77 12.01
C ILE A 97 -22.43 1.84 10.59
N ALA A 98 -22.50 3.04 10.02
CA ALA A 98 -23.05 3.21 8.68
C ALA A 98 -22.20 2.51 7.62
N GLU A 99 -20.88 2.57 7.76
CA GLU A 99 -19.98 1.91 6.81
C GLU A 99 -20.14 0.39 6.88
N LYS A 100 -20.23 -0.14 8.09
CA LYS A 100 -20.41 -1.58 8.28
C LYS A 100 -21.72 -2.05 7.66
N ALA A 101 -22.80 -1.30 7.87
CA ALA A 101 -24.11 -1.63 7.30
C ALA A 101 -24.04 -1.63 5.78
N SER A 102 -23.34 -0.65 5.18
CA SER A 102 -23.18 -0.57 3.74
C SER A 102 -22.47 -1.82 3.19
N ARG A 103 -21.42 -2.29 3.87
CA ARG A 103 -20.69 -3.48 3.44
C ARG A 103 -21.54 -4.73 3.53
N ILE A 104 -22.37 -4.84 4.58
CA ILE A 104 -23.27 -5.97 4.73
C ILE A 104 -24.30 -6.00 3.61
N GLU A 105 -24.86 -4.83 3.25
CA GLU A 105 -25.82 -4.74 2.15
C GLU A 105 -25.22 -5.21 0.83
N LYS A 106 -23.91 -4.97 0.65
CA LYS A 106 -23.21 -5.40 -0.57
C LYS A 106 -22.76 -6.85 -0.51
N GLY A 107 -22.98 -7.53 0.60
CA GLY A 107 -22.58 -8.92 0.77
C GLY A 107 -21.10 -9.09 1.08
N GLU A 108 -20.44 -8.04 1.54
CA GLU A 108 -19.00 -8.08 1.84
C GLU A 108 -18.76 -8.55 3.27
N GLU A 109 -17.68 -9.30 3.45
CA GLU A 109 -17.28 -9.80 4.76
C GLU A 109 -16.63 -8.73 5.61
N GLN A 110 -16.71 -8.88 6.91
CA GLN A 110 -16.12 -7.96 7.88
C GLN A 110 -14.81 -8.45 8.45
#